data_7ba57a0a02d10c06cde6db7a94a4476b
#
_entry.id   7ba57a0a02d10c06cde6db7a94a4476b
#
_cell.length_a   1.000
_cell.length_b   1.000
_cell.length_c   1.000
_cell.angle_alpha   90.00
_cell.angle_beta   90.00
_cell.angle_gamma   90.00
#
_symmetry.space_group_name_H-M   'P 1'
#
loop_
_entity.id
_entity.type
_entity.pdbx_description
1 polymer ?
#
loop_
_entity_poly.entity_id
_entity_poly.type
_entity_poly.pdbx_seq_one_letter_code
_entity_poly.pdbx_strand_id
1 'polypeptide(L)'
;MVPKGKYRPQLILLVLIAAAIPVTELLVAKLFTDLVIDGASRTATELIISVAIFAILFVSTRTANYLQKTYRVKFFDKAFGSDTRERSKTKESWEWAMGLELVNVLSFLTQLFVIAAFFFVLSPIFASLNLLLILIVLQVVGVLFKRQLKKQRGFVEKKRAKKDVTPAERLGTRIQQAEIGTLIASFGVVLLLGVLIWFSLEGLVTLSNTIVLFLGLRLQNTTFSSVSSSLMRFARAKANSF
;
A
#
# COMPACT_ATOMS: atom_id res chain seq x y z
N MET A 1 4.65 14.26 16.08
CA MET A 1 6.01 14.36 15.56
C MET A 1 5.97 14.27 14.04
N VAL A 2 5.85 15.43 13.42
CA VAL A 2 6.03 15.58 11.98
C VAL A 2 7.45 16.10 11.81
N PRO A 3 8.26 15.60 10.86
CA PRO A 3 9.60 16.15 10.60
C PRO A 3 9.53 17.66 10.49
N LYS A 4 10.55 18.36 10.97
CA LYS A 4 10.67 19.84 10.87
C LYS A 4 10.28 20.29 9.47
N GLY A 5 9.58 21.43 9.31
CA GLY A 5 8.94 21.86 8.07
C GLY A 5 9.78 21.71 6.78
N LYS A 6 11.11 21.76 6.88
CA LYS A 6 12.07 21.55 5.79
C LYS A 6 11.98 20.15 5.13
N TYR A 7 11.53 19.11 5.84
CA TYR A 7 11.46 17.72 5.33
C TYR A 7 10.08 17.31 4.84
N ARG A 8 9.05 18.15 5.04
CA ARG A 8 7.67 17.85 4.59
C ARG A 8 7.55 17.64 3.08
N PRO A 9 8.10 18.54 2.22
CA PRO A 9 7.97 18.35 0.77
C PRO A 9 8.67 17.07 0.29
N GLN A 10 9.82 16.71 0.88
CA GLN A 10 10.53 15.49 0.55
C GLN A 10 9.73 14.23 0.94
N LEU A 11 9.00 14.27 2.07
CA LEU A 11 8.12 13.21 2.49
C LEU A 11 6.93 13.05 1.53
N ILE A 12 6.30 14.15 1.12
CA ILE A 12 5.21 14.15 0.14
C ILE A 12 5.70 13.58 -1.19
N LEU A 13 6.86 14.02 -1.67
CA LEU A 13 7.46 13.50 -2.90
C LEU A 13 7.70 11.98 -2.82
N LEU A 14 8.22 11.50 -1.69
CA LEU A 14 8.47 10.08 -1.47
C LEU A 14 7.17 9.26 -1.48
N VAL A 15 6.10 9.79 -0.88
CA VAL A 15 4.77 9.16 -0.90
C VAL A 15 4.20 9.13 -2.31
N LEU A 16 4.32 10.23 -3.08
CA LEU A 16 3.84 10.31 -4.46
C LEU A 16 4.61 9.34 -5.38
N ILE A 17 5.93 9.27 -5.26
CA ILE A 17 6.73 8.29 -6.02
C ILE A 17 6.29 6.86 -5.68
N ALA A 18 6.12 6.56 -4.38
CA ALA A 18 5.66 5.25 -3.95
C ALA A 18 4.26 4.90 -4.48
N ALA A 19 3.38 5.90 -4.63
CA ALA A 19 2.04 5.70 -5.17
C ALA A 19 2.01 5.58 -6.70
N ALA A 20 2.94 6.21 -7.40
CA ALA A 20 3.03 6.14 -8.86
C ALA A 20 3.49 4.76 -9.36
N ILE A 21 4.32 4.04 -8.60
CA ILE A 21 4.87 2.75 -9.00
C ILE A 21 3.80 1.71 -9.37
N PRO A 22 2.76 1.45 -8.55
CA PRO A 22 1.70 0.51 -8.91
C PRO A 22 0.96 0.88 -10.20
N VAL A 23 0.80 2.18 -10.47
CA VAL A 23 0.13 2.64 -11.68
C VAL A 23 0.99 2.38 -12.91
N THR A 24 2.30 2.63 -12.84
CA THR A 24 3.20 2.27 -13.94
C THR A 24 3.23 0.75 -14.16
N GLU A 25 3.13 -0.08 -13.11
CA GLU A 25 2.99 -1.54 -13.24
C GLU A 25 1.68 -1.91 -13.96
N LEU A 26 0.56 -1.25 -13.65
CA LEU A 26 -0.72 -1.47 -14.33
C LEU A 26 -0.70 -0.97 -15.79
N LEU A 27 -0.04 0.16 -16.06
CA LEU A 27 0.15 0.65 -17.43
C LEU A 27 0.99 -0.31 -18.26
N VAL A 28 2.07 -0.85 -17.70
CA VAL A 28 2.89 -1.88 -18.33
C VAL A 28 2.04 -3.13 -18.62
N ALA A 29 1.22 -3.57 -17.68
CA ALA A 29 0.30 -4.67 -17.86
C ALA A 29 -0.74 -4.38 -18.96
N LYS A 30 -1.30 -3.17 -19.01
CA LYS A 30 -2.25 -2.74 -20.05
C LYS A 30 -1.61 -2.79 -21.43
N LEU A 31 -0.43 -2.17 -21.59
CA LEU A 31 0.29 -2.19 -22.86
C LEU A 31 0.64 -3.62 -23.32
N PHE A 32 1.08 -4.47 -22.41
CA PHE A 32 1.37 -5.86 -22.72
C PHE A 32 0.11 -6.60 -23.19
N THR A 33 -1.01 -6.43 -22.48
CA THR A 33 -2.27 -7.09 -22.80
C THR A 33 -2.82 -6.62 -24.14
N ASP A 34 -2.74 -5.32 -24.44
CA ASP A 34 -3.14 -4.78 -25.75
C ASP A 34 -2.24 -5.24 -26.87
N LEU A 35 -0.94 -5.41 -26.62
CA LEU A 35 0.00 -5.97 -27.61
C LEU A 35 -0.30 -7.44 -27.94
N VAL A 36 -0.66 -8.22 -26.92
CA VAL A 36 -0.93 -9.67 -27.12
C VAL A 36 -2.30 -9.91 -27.77
N ILE A 37 -3.33 -9.14 -27.35
CA ILE A 37 -4.71 -9.35 -27.85
C ILE A 37 -4.92 -8.68 -29.21
N ASP A 38 -4.50 -7.43 -29.36
CA ASP A 38 -4.77 -6.61 -30.54
C ASP A 38 -3.56 -6.47 -31.49
N GLY A 39 -2.44 -7.14 -31.17
CA GLY A 39 -1.18 -6.99 -31.90
C GLY A 39 -1.26 -7.41 -33.37
N ALA A 40 -2.10 -8.40 -33.67
CA ALA A 40 -2.27 -8.90 -35.04
C ALA A 40 -2.91 -7.91 -36.02
N SER A 41 -3.64 -6.91 -35.50
CA SER A 41 -4.30 -5.85 -36.28
C SER A 41 -3.42 -4.62 -36.51
N ARG A 42 -2.21 -4.55 -35.91
CA ARG A 42 -1.32 -3.38 -35.94
C ARG A 42 -0.31 -3.49 -37.07
N THR A 43 0.11 -2.34 -37.58
CA THR A 43 1.22 -2.23 -38.51
C THR A 43 2.55 -2.56 -37.82
N ALA A 44 3.55 -3.08 -38.60
CA ALA A 44 4.87 -3.42 -38.03
C ALA A 44 5.53 -2.24 -37.29
N THR A 45 5.37 -1.02 -37.79
CA THR A 45 5.91 0.20 -37.17
C THR A 45 5.25 0.49 -35.82
N GLU A 46 3.92 0.39 -35.73
CA GLU A 46 3.17 0.59 -34.46
C GLU A 46 3.55 -0.46 -33.45
N LEU A 47 3.75 -1.69 -33.86
CA LEU A 47 4.16 -2.79 -33.00
C LEU A 47 5.56 -2.53 -32.39
N ILE A 48 6.54 -2.13 -33.22
CA ILE A 48 7.89 -1.80 -32.76
C ILE A 48 7.86 -0.63 -31.74
N ILE A 49 7.11 0.43 -32.04
CA ILE A 49 6.98 1.57 -31.13
C ILE A 49 6.36 1.14 -29.80
N SER A 50 5.28 0.36 -29.84
CA SER A 50 4.59 -0.10 -28.65
C SER A 50 5.48 -1.01 -27.77
N VAL A 51 6.26 -1.91 -28.39
CA VAL A 51 7.24 -2.76 -27.69
C VAL A 51 8.35 -1.91 -27.05
N ALA A 52 8.83 -0.88 -27.76
CA ALA A 52 9.84 0.02 -27.22
C ALA A 52 9.31 0.81 -26.00
N ILE A 53 8.09 1.35 -26.08
CA ILE A 53 7.43 2.05 -24.96
C ILE A 53 7.25 1.10 -23.78
N PHE A 54 6.78 -0.14 -24.01
CA PHE A 54 6.63 -1.17 -23.00
C PHE A 54 7.97 -1.43 -22.28
N ALA A 55 9.05 -1.66 -23.04
CA ALA A 55 10.38 -1.94 -22.48
C ALA A 55 10.91 -0.76 -21.64
N ILE A 56 10.76 0.48 -22.12
CA ILE A 56 11.17 1.69 -21.40
C ILE A 56 10.38 1.82 -20.11
N LEU A 57 9.06 1.66 -20.12
CA LEU A 57 8.22 1.76 -18.93
C LEU A 57 8.55 0.65 -17.92
N PHE A 58 8.78 -0.58 -18.39
CA PHE A 58 9.15 -1.70 -17.53
C PHE A 58 10.47 -1.46 -16.79
N VAL A 59 11.51 -1.04 -17.50
CA VAL A 59 12.81 -0.73 -16.91
C VAL A 59 12.71 0.48 -15.97
N SER A 60 12.00 1.52 -16.38
CA SER A 60 11.78 2.74 -15.56
C SER A 60 11.06 2.41 -14.25
N THR A 61 10.05 1.54 -14.27
CA THR A 61 9.33 1.10 -13.07
C THR A 61 10.26 0.37 -12.10
N ARG A 62 11.10 -0.53 -12.59
CA ARG A 62 12.09 -1.25 -11.76
C ARG A 62 13.14 -0.33 -11.16
N THR A 63 13.63 0.62 -11.95
CA THR A 63 14.59 1.63 -11.51
C THR A 63 13.97 2.55 -10.45
N ALA A 64 12.73 3.01 -10.67
CA ALA A 64 12.00 3.83 -9.70
C ALA A 64 11.79 3.11 -8.35
N ASN A 65 11.44 1.82 -8.37
CA ASN A 65 11.34 0.98 -7.16
C ASN A 65 12.65 0.93 -6.37
N TYR A 66 13.78 0.72 -7.05
CA TYR A 66 15.10 0.69 -6.42
C TYR A 66 15.47 2.03 -5.81
N LEU A 67 15.34 3.11 -6.58
CA LEU A 67 15.65 4.47 -6.14
C LEU A 67 14.77 4.89 -4.95
N GLN A 68 13.47 4.60 -5.02
CA GLN A 68 12.52 4.92 -3.95
C GLN A 68 12.89 4.23 -2.63
N LYS A 69 13.23 2.94 -2.65
CA LYS A 69 13.64 2.20 -1.45
C LYS A 69 14.94 2.75 -0.85
N THR A 70 15.93 3.02 -1.71
CA THR A 70 17.25 3.56 -1.28
C THR A 70 17.12 4.98 -0.75
N TYR A 71 16.34 5.84 -1.45
CA TYR A 71 16.12 7.22 -1.01
C TYR A 71 15.36 7.29 0.32
N ARG A 72 14.39 6.38 0.53
CA ARG A 72 13.64 6.31 1.78
C ARG A 72 14.55 6.09 2.99
N VAL A 73 15.50 5.17 2.91
CA VAL A 73 16.44 4.90 4.00
C VAL A 73 17.28 6.14 4.31
N LYS A 74 17.87 6.76 3.27
CA LYS A 74 18.69 7.99 3.41
C LYS A 74 17.89 9.17 3.96
N PHE A 75 16.62 9.29 3.57
CA PHE A 75 15.73 10.33 4.07
C PHE A 75 15.45 10.18 5.56
N PHE A 76 15.14 8.96 6.03
CA PHE A 76 14.89 8.72 7.44
C PHE A 76 16.13 8.95 8.30
N ASP A 77 17.30 8.55 7.85
CA ASP A 77 18.54 8.79 8.53
C ASP A 77 18.79 10.31 8.74
N LYS A 78 18.64 11.11 7.69
CA LYS A 78 18.77 12.57 7.77
C LYS A 78 17.67 13.26 8.59
N ALA A 79 16.42 12.78 8.51
CA ALA A 79 15.30 13.42 9.17
C ALA A 79 15.26 13.18 10.68
N PHE A 80 15.79 12.06 11.14
CA PHE A 80 15.74 11.64 12.54
C PHE A 80 17.12 11.53 13.20
N GLY A 81 18.23 11.41 12.44
CA GLY A 81 19.60 11.32 12.97
C GLY A 81 20.20 12.64 13.44
N SER A 82 19.56 13.80 13.18
CA SER A 82 20.16 15.12 13.47
C SER A 82 19.79 15.75 14.81
N ASP A 83 19.00 15.09 15.66
CA ASP A 83 18.57 15.62 16.95
C ASP A 83 19.44 15.03 18.08
N THR A 84 20.58 15.63 18.31
CA THR A 84 21.60 15.33 19.36
C THR A 84 21.11 15.65 20.80
N ARG A 85 19.84 15.54 21.10
CA ARG A 85 19.34 15.64 22.48
C ARG A 85 19.54 14.29 23.19
N GLU A 86 19.95 14.35 24.48
CA GLU A 86 20.09 13.22 25.41
C GLU A 86 18.79 12.44 25.60
N ARG A 87 18.37 11.74 24.54
CA ARG A 87 17.21 10.83 24.57
C ARG A 87 17.70 9.41 24.81
N SER A 88 16.97 8.67 25.62
CA SER A 88 17.18 7.22 25.75
C SER A 88 17.14 6.58 24.36
N LYS A 89 18.19 5.84 23.98
CA LYS A 89 18.33 5.12 22.69
C LYS A 89 17.07 4.29 22.36
N THR A 90 16.40 3.75 23.37
CA THR A 90 15.18 2.96 23.22
C THR A 90 14.00 3.82 22.77
N LYS A 91 13.85 5.04 23.29
CA LYS A 91 12.76 5.96 22.91
C LYS A 91 12.96 6.48 21.50
N GLU A 92 14.18 6.81 21.14
CA GLU A 92 14.55 7.22 19.78
C GLU A 92 14.22 6.14 18.75
N SER A 93 14.55 4.87 19.03
CA SER A 93 14.22 3.74 18.17
C SER A 93 12.70 3.59 17.94
N TRP A 94 11.86 3.80 18.96
CA TRP A 94 10.41 3.73 18.80
C TRP A 94 9.84 4.92 18.02
N GLU A 95 10.39 6.12 18.20
CA GLU A 95 10.01 7.31 17.45
C GLU A 95 10.34 7.14 15.96
N TRP A 96 11.53 6.60 15.66
CA TRP A 96 11.95 6.28 14.29
C TRP A 96 11.00 5.23 13.65
N ALA A 97 10.73 4.14 14.36
CA ALA A 97 9.81 3.09 13.90
C ALA A 97 8.39 3.66 13.66
N MET A 98 7.90 4.56 14.51
CA MET A 98 6.60 5.21 14.34
C MET A 98 6.58 6.09 13.09
N GLY A 99 7.64 6.87 12.84
CA GLY A 99 7.75 7.69 11.64
C GLY A 99 7.77 6.86 10.36
N LEU A 100 8.56 5.78 10.34
CA LEU A 100 8.65 4.86 9.21
C LEU A 100 7.29 4.22 8.88
N GLU A 101 6.59 3.70 9.89
CA GLU A 101 5.29 3.05 9.66
C GLU A 101 4.20 4.05 9.26
N LEU A 102 4.25 5.30 9.75
CA LEU A 102 3.34 6.36 9.29
C LEU A 102 3.50 6.64 7.80
N VAL A 103 4.74 6.75 7.32
CA VAL A 103 5.02 6.96 5.89
C VAL A 103 4.59 5.75 5.06
N ASN A 104 4.82 4.53 5.55
CA ASN A 104 4.34 3.32 4.88
C ASN A 104 2.81 3.34 4.73
N VAL A 105 2.07 3.61 5.83
CA VAL A 105 0.61 3.69 5.80
C VAL A 105 0.14 4.75 4.81
N LEU A 106 0.72 5.95 4.85
CA LEU A 106 0.36 7.03 3.93
C LEU A 106 0.61 6.65 2.48
N SER A 107 1.77 6.03 2.18
CA SER A 107 2.11 5.56 0.84
C SER A 107 1.11 4.51 0.34
N PHE A 108 0.76 3.52 1.16
CA PHE A 108 -0.18 2.47 0.78
C PHE A 108 -1.61 3.01 0.60
N LEU A 109 -2.05 3.95 1.44
CA LEU A 109 -3.35 4.60 1.27
C LEU A 109 -3.40 5.37 -0.05
N THR A 110 -2.35 6.14 -0.37
CA THR A 110 -2.26 6.84 -1.64
C THR A 110 -2.26 5.87 -2.82
N GLN A 111 -1.56 4.72 -2.72
CA GLN A 111 -1.59 3.67 -3.74
C GLN A 111 -3.01 3.14 -4.00
N LEU A 112 -3.79 2.87 -2.95
CA LEU A 112 -5.18 2.41 -3.11
C LEU A 112 -6.02 3.41 -3.90
N PHE A 113 -5.92 4.71 -3.58
CA PHE A 113 -6.67 5.75 -4.30
C PHE A 113 -6.20 5.91 -5.75
N VAL A 114 -4.89 5.79 -6.00
CA VAL A 114 -4.34 5.91 -7.35
C VAL A 114 -4.72 4.69 -8.21
N ILE A 115 -4.74 3.46 -7.65
CA ILE A 115 -5.28 2.27 -8.32
C ILE A 115 -6.77 2.46 -8.63
N ALA A 116 -7.56 2.97 -7.68
CA ALA A 116 -8.98 3.26 -7.92
C ALA A 116 -9.17 4.29 -9.03
N ALA A 117 -8.38 5.37 -9.05
CA ALA A 117 -8.41 6.36 -10.12
C ALA A 117 -8.08 5.75 -11.49
N PHE A 118 -7.09 4.85 -11.55
CA PHE A 118 -6.77 4.12 -12.78
C PHE A 118 -7.96 3.24 -13.24
N PHE A 119 -8.65 2.59 -12.31
CA PHE A 119 -9.85 1.80 -12.65
C PHE A 119 -10.98 2.66 -13.21
N PHE A 120 -11.11 3.93 -12.78
CA PHE A 120 -12.09 4.86 -13.37
C PHE A 120 -11.86 5.11 -14.86
N VAL A 121 -10.62 5.10 -15.31
CA VAL A 121 -10.26 5.22 -16.73
C VAL A 121 -10.68 3.98 -17.52
N LEU A 122 -10.62 2.79 -16.93
CA LEU A 122 -10.94 1.53 -17.62
C LEU A 122 -12.43 1.20 -17.58
N SER A 123 -13.11 1.39 -16.45
CA SER A 123 -14.53 1.11 -16.25
C SER A 123 -15.06 1.90 -15.04
N PRO A 124 -15.77 3.04 -15.27
CA PRO A 124 -16.27 3.89 -14.19
C PRO A 124 -17.23 3.17 -13.21
N ILE A 125 -18.10 2.29 -13.72
CA ILE A 125 -19.05 1.55 -12.90
C ILE A 125 -18.31 0.60 -11.97
N PHE A 126 -17.39 -0.18 -12.51
CA PHE A 126 -16.56 -1.10 -11.72
C PHE A 126 -15.71 -0.36 -10.69
N ALA A 127 -15.10 0.76 -11.09
CA ALA A 127 -14.31 1.60 -10.21
C ALA A 127 -15.10 2.18 -9.03
N SER A 128 -16.37 2.54 -9.24
CA SER A 128 -17.26 3.01 -8.17
C SER A 128 -17.53 1.93 -7.13
N LEU A 129 -17.79 0.70 -7.55
CA LEU A 129 -17.94 -0.46 -6.65
C LEU A 129 -16.64 -0.75 -5.90
N ASN A 130 -15.51 -0.68 -6.61
CA ASN A 130 -14.20 -0.85 -5.99
C ASN A 130 -13.89 0.24 -4.95
N LEU A 131 -14.21 1.50 -5.23
CA LEU A 131 -14.03 2.59 -4.28
C LEU A 131 -14.87 2.38 -3.01
N LEU A 132 -16.13 1.93 -3.16
CA LEU A 132 -16.97 1.56 -2.03
C LEU A 132 -16.32 0.46 -1.18
N LEU A 133 -15.78 -0.59 -1.82
CA LEU A 133 -15.06 -1.65 -1.11
C LEU A 133 -13.83 -1.09 -0.36
N ILE A 134 -13.04 -0.23 -1.00
CA ILE A 134 -11.87 0.40 -0.36
C ILE A 134 -12.30 1.11 0.93
N LEU A 135 -13.36 1.91 0.89
CA LEU A 135 -13.86 2.65 2.05
C LEU A 135 -14.33 1.72 3.17
N ILE A 136 -15.07 0.66 2.84
CA ILE A 136 -15.51 -0.35 3.82
C ILE A 136 -14.31 -1.04 4.48
N VAL A 137 -13.34 -1.51 3.69
CA VAL A 137 -12.15 -2.19 4.21
C VAL A 137 -11.33 -1.25 5.10
N LEU A 138 -11.12 0.01 4.69
CA LEU A 138 -10.39 0.99 5.48
C LEU A 138 -11.10 1.30 6.80
N GLN A 139 -12.43 1.37 6.81
CA GLN A 139 -13.22 1.53 8.02
C GLN A 139 -13.01 0.37 9.00
N VAL A 140 -13.08 -0.87 8.50
CA VAL A 140 -12.85 -2.07 9.33
C VAL A 140 -11.43 -2.10 9.88
N VAL A 141 -10.42 -1.87 9.03
CA VAL A 141 -9.01 -1.82 9.44
C VAL A 141 -8.78 -0.70 10.46
N GLY A 142 -9.46 0.45 10.32
CA GLY A 142 -9.45 1.52 11.29
C GLY A 142 -9.99 1.12 12.66
N VAL A 143 -11.06 0.32 12.71
CA VAL A 143 -11.61 -0.25 13.98
C VAL A 143 -10.62 -1.23 14.60
N LEU A 144 -10.04 -2.13 13.80
CA LEU A 144 -9.01 -3.08 14.25
C LEU A 144 -7.77 -2.35 14.81
N PHE A 145 -7.33 -1.28 14.15
CA PHE A 145 -6.24 -0.43 14.62
C PHE A 145 -6.53 0.17 16.00
N LYS A 146 -7.74 0.75 16.22
CA LYS A 146 -8.14 1.31 17.52
C LYS A 146 -8.11 0.24 18.61
N ARG A 147 -8.63 -0.97 18.33
CA ARG A 147 -8.61 -2.11 19.26
C ARG A 147 -7.17 -2.54 19.57
N GLN A 148 -6.32 -2.63 18.56
CA GLN A 148 -4.91 -3.02 18.74
C GLN A 148 -4.13 -1.97 19.54
N LEU A 149 -4.35 -0.68 19.30
CA LEU A 149 -3.70 0.39 20.05
C LEU A 149 -4.07 0.33 21.54
N LYS A 150 -5.35 0.08 21.87
CA LYS A 150 -5.80 -0.11 23.24
C LYS A 150 -5.12 -1.31 23.92
N LYS A 151 -5.04 -2.47 23.23
CA LYS A 151 -4.34 -3.65 23.75
C LYS A 151 -2.85 -3.38 23.97
N GLN A 152 -2.17 -2.73 23.03
CA GLN A 152 -0.74 -2.43 23.14
C GLN A 152 -0.44 -1.48 24.31
N ARG A 153 -1.30 -0.46 24.55
CA ARG A 153 -1.20 0.42 25.72
C ARG A 153 -1.32 -0.37 27.04
N GLY A 154 -2.30 -1.28 27.13
CA GLY A 154 -2.44 -2.16 28.30
C GLY A 154 -1.22 -3.05 28.54
N PHE A 155 -0.55 -3.54 27.49
CA PHE A 155 0.71 -4.29 27.63
C PHE A 155 1.86 -3.41 28.16
N VAL A 156 1.93 -2.14 27.73
CA VAL A 156 2.94 -1.21 28.26
C VAL A 156 2.69 -0.90 29.73
N GLU A 157 1.42 -0.70 30.13
CA GLU A 157 1.02 -0.48 31.54
C GLU A 157 1.33 -1.70 32.41
N LYS A 158 0.98 -2.91 31.95
CA LYS A 158 1.35 -4.18 32.65
C LYS A 158 2.85 -4.28 32.85
N LYS A 159 3.65 -3.98 31.82
CA LYS A 159 5.12 -3.97 31.90
C LYS A 159 5.64 -2.95 32.93
N ARG A 160 5.05 -1.75 32.98
CA ARG A 160 5.39 -0.73 34.00
C ARG A 160 5.04 -1.20 35.42
N ALA A 161 3.94 -1.94 35.56
CA ALA A 161 3.52 -2.57 36.83
C ALA A 161 4.30 -3.87 37.16
N LYS A 162 5.40 -4.16 36.46
CA LYS A 162 6.22 -5.39 36.62
C LYS A 162 5.42 -6.71 36.49
N LYS A 163 4.26 -6.68 35.81
CA LYS A 163 3.51 -7.89 35.46
C LYS A 163 4.04 -8.47 34.17
N ASP A 164 4.28 -9.78 34.14
CA ASP A 164 4.79 -10.46 32.97
C ASP A 164 3.75 -10.47 31.83
N VAL A 165 4.21 -10.08 30.66
CA VAL A 165 3.48 -10.20 29.39
C VAL A 165 4.36 -10.98 28.44
N THR A 166 3.90 -12.15 28.02
CA THR A 166 4.70 -13.01 27.16
C THR A 166 4.92 -12.37 25.78
N PRO A 167 6.10 -12.56 25.16
CA PRO A 167 6.33 -12.13 23.79
C PRO A 167 5.29 -12.68 22.82
N ALA A 168 4.85 -13.93 23.03
CA ALA A 168 3.81 -14.59 22.21
C ALA A 168 2.47 -13.85 22.26
N GLU A 169 1.98 -13.46 23.45
CA GLU A 169 0.74 -12.71 23.60
C GLU A 169 0.81 -11.36 22.87
N ARG A 170 1.92 -10.64 23.02
CA ARG A 170 2.14 -9.31 22.45
C ARG A 170 2.32 -9.33 20.93
N LEU A 171 3.03 -10.30 20.38
CA LEU A 171 3.22 -10.48 18.95
C LEU A 171 2.01 -11.14 18.29
N GLY A 172 1.47 -12.19 18.93
CA GLY A 172 0.33 -12.94 18.43
C GLY A 172 -0.90 -12.08 18.21
N THR A 173 -1.25 -11.21 19.18
CA THR A 173 -2.39 -10.30 19.01
C THR A 173 -2.20 -9.31 17.85
N ARG A 174 -0.97 -8.87 17.58
CA ARG A 174 -0.66 -7.97 16.45
C ARG A 174 -0.82 -8.69 15.12
N ILE A 175 -0.28 -9.90 15.01
CA ILE A 175 -0.38 -10.71 13.79
C ILE A 175 -1.84 -11.04 13.52
N GLN A 176 -2.55 -11.53 14.53
CA GLN A 176 -3.98 -11.88 14.41
C GLN A 176 -4.83 -10.70 13.90
N GLN A 177 -4.65 -9.48 14.45
CA GLN A 177 -5.41 -8.31 14.00
C GLN A 177 -5.03 -7.88 12.57
N ALA A 178 -3.77 -8.04 12.18
CA ALA A 178 -3.33 -7.77 10.81
C ALA A 178 -3.96 -8.76 9.83
N GLU A 179 -3.96 -10.06 10.16
CA GLU A 179 -4.52 -11.12 9.32
C GLU A 179 -6.05 -11.01 9.18
N ILE A 180 -6.77 -10.66 10.25
CA ILE A 180 -8.22 -10.40 10.16
C ILE A 180 -8.51 -9.28 9.16
N GLY A 181 -7.74 -8.18 9.20
CA GLY A 181 -7.89 -7.09 8.23
C GLY A 181 -7.61 -7.54 6.79
N THR A 182 -6.59 -8.38 6.59
CA THR A 182 -6.25 -8.97 5.29
C THR A 182 -7.34 -9.92 4.78
N LEU A 183 -7.89 -10.78 5.65
CA LEU A 183 -8.96 -11.71 5.28
C LEU A 183 -10.23 -10.97 4.81
N ILE A 184 -10.63 -9.93 5.54
CA ILE A 184 -11.81 -9.12 5.16
C ILE A 184 -11.59 -8.44 3.82
N ALA A 185 -10.39 -7.88 3.58
CA ALA A 185 -10.04 -7.28 2.31
C ALA A 185 -10.06 -8.31 1.17
N SER A 186 -9.47 -9.48 1.39
CA SER A 186 -9.42 -10.56 0.39
C SER A 186 -10.82 -11.06 0.04
N PHE A 187 -11.71 -11.21 1.03
CA PHE A 187 -13.12 -11.57 0.78
C PHE A 187 -13.82 -10.53 -0.11
N GLY A 188 -13.64 -9.24 0.20
CA GLY A 188 -14.18 -8.16 -0.63
C GLY A 188 -13.62 -8.16 -2.06
N VAL A 189 -12.32 -8.43 -2.22
CA VAL A 189 -11.71 -8.56 -3.56
C VAL A 189 -12.27 -9.75 -4.32
N VAL A 190 -12.54 -10.89 -3.67
CA VAL A 190 -13.18 -12.06 -4.31
C VAL A 190 -14.60 -11.70 -4.82
N LEU A 191 -15.38 -10.94 -4.05
CA LEU A 191 -16.67 -10.44 -4.51
C LEU A 191 -16.54 -9.55 -5.74
N LEU A 192 -15.59 -8.63 -5.76
CA LEU A 192 -15.32 -7.78 -6.94
C LEU A 192 -14.84 -8.59 -8.14
N LEU A 193 -14.08 -9.66 -7.93
CA LEU A 193 -13.71 -10.58 -9.03
C LEU A 193 -14.93 -11.24 -9.64
N GLY A 194 -15.91 -11.65 -8.83
CA GLY A 194 -17.20 -12.16 -9.33
C GLY A 194 -17.94 -11.12 -10.19
N VAL A 195 -17.99 -9.87 -9.73
CA VAL A 195 -18.59 -8.76 -10.50
C VAL A 195 -17.81 -8.50 -11.79
N LEU A 196 -16.49 -8.56 -11.75
CA LEU A 196 -15.63 -8.37 -12.93
C LEU A 196 -15.87 -9.46 -13.98
N ILE A 197 -16.00 -10.71 -13.57
CA ILE A 197 -16.34 -11.83 -14.46
C ILE A 197 -17.70 -11.59 -15.11
N TRP A 198 -18.71 -11.20 -14.31
CA TRP A 198 -20.03 -10.88 -14.83
C TRP A 198 -19.98 -9.74 -15.86
N PHE A 199 -19.28 -8.63 -15.56
CA PHE A 199 -19.13 -7.52 -16.50
C PHE A 199 -18.42 -7.91 -17.80
N SER A 200 -17.46 -8.82 -17.71
CA SER A 200 -16.76 -9.36 -18.88
C SER A 200 -17.68 -10.23 -19.75
N LEU A 201 -18.51 -11.07 -19.13
CA LEU A 201 -19.49 -11.93 -19.84
C LEU A 201 -20.58 -11.12 -20.54
N GLU A 202 -21.06 -10.05 -19.92
CA GLU A 202 -22.04 -9.11 -20.50
C GLU A 202 -21.43 -8.15 -21.55
N GLY A 203 -20.11 -8.23 -21.81
CA GLY A 203 -19.44 -7.35 -22.78
C GLY A 203 -19.30 -5.89 -22.32
N LEU A 204 -19.58 -5.59 -21.04
CA LEU A 204 -19.45 -4.24 -20.45
C LEU A 204 -17.98 -3.80 -20.31
N VAL A 205 -17.06 -4.75 -20.30
CA VAL A 205 -15.62 -4.53 -20.20
C VAL A 205 -14.92 -5.41 -21.22
N THR A 206 -13.98 -4.82 -21.99
CA THR A 206 -13.19 -5.58 -22.98
C THR A 206 -12.29 -6.60 -22.30
N LEU A 207 -11.92 -7.67 -23.00
CA LEU A 207 -11.05 -8.72 -22.47
C LEU A 207 -9.71 -8.17 -21.96
N SER A 208 -9.10 -7.23 -22.72
CA SER A 208 -7.87 -6.53 -22.30
C SER A 208 -8.06 -5.81 -20.96
N ASN A 209 -9.11 -5.01 -20.84
CA ASN A 209 -9.41 -4.28 -19.60
C ASN A 209 -9.74 -5.24 -18.44
N THR A 210 -10.42 -6.35 -18.69
CA THR A 210 -10.73 -7.38 -17.69
C THR A 210 -9.45 -7.94 -17.07
N ILE A 211 -8.46 -8.28 -17.88
CA ILE A 211 -7.16 -8.80 -17.41
C ILE A 211 -6.43 -7.74 -16.57
N VAL A 212 -6.43 -6.49 -17.01
CA VAL A 212 -5.77 -5.39 -16.28
C VAL A 212 -6.46 -5.10 -14.96
N LEU A 213 -7.80 -5.09 -14.93
CA LEU A 213 -8.58 -4.93 -13.70
C LEU A 213 -8.33 -6.07 -12.72
N PHE A 214 -8.24 -7.32 -13.21
CA PHE A 214 -7.88 -8.49 -12.40
C PHE A 214 -6.49 -8.32 -11.75
N LEU A 215 -5.47 -7.94 -12.54
CA LEU A 215 -4.13 -7.70 -12.03
C LEU A 215 -4.11 -6.54 -11.02
N GLY A 216 -4.89 -5.48 -11.29
CA GLY A 216 -5.05 -4.35 -10.38
C GLY A 216 -5.72 -4.74 -9.06
N LEU A 217 -6.75 -5.59 -9.07
CA LEU A 217 -7.38 -6.12 -7.86
C LEU A 217 -6.41 -6.98 -7.04
N ARG A 218 -5.57 -7.78 -7.70
CA ARG A 218 -4.51 -8.55 -7.03
C ARG A 218 -3.49 -7.62 -6.35
N LEU A 219 -3.06 -6.57 -7.05
CA LEU A 219 -2.16 -5.56 -6.51
C LEU A 219 -2.80 -4.80 -5.33
N GLN A 220 -4.08 -4.44 -5.45
CA GLN A 220 -4.87 -3.81 -4.40
C GLN A 220 -4.97 -4.69 -3.15
N ASN A 221 -5.18 -6.02 -3.31
CA ASN A 221 -5.23 -6.96 -2.19
C ASN A 221 -3.90 -7.00 -1.41
N THR A 222 -2.76 -7.02 -2.10
CA THR A 222 -1.44 -6.94 -1.45
C THR A 222 -1.23 -5.61 -0.75
N THR A 223 -1.76 -4.52 -1.30
CA THR A 223 -1.71 -3.19 -0.69
C THR A 223 -2.56 -3.12 0.57
N PHE A 224 -3.76 -3.72 0.60
CA PHE A 224 -4.58 -3.84 1.81
C PHE A 224 -3.87 -4.60 2.92
N SER A 225 -3.24 -5.74 2.61
CA SER A 225 -2.43 -6.49 3.57
C SER A 225 -1.30 -5.64 4.16
N SER A 226 -0.63 -4.86 3.30
CA SER A 226 0.43 -3.95 3.69
C SER A 226 -0.07 -2.81 4.59
N VAL A 227 -1.24 -2.21 4.28
CA VAL A 227 -1.90 -1.20 5.14
C VAL A 227 -2.22 -1.78 6.50
N SER A 228 -2.89 -2.96 6.53
CA SER A 228 -3.28 -3.62 7.78
C SER A 228 -2.06 -3.90 8.65
N SER A 229 -1.03 -4.53 8.10
CA SER A 229 0.21 -4.87 8.81
C SER A 229 0.95 -3.63 9.32
N SER A 230 1.09 -2.58 8.50
CA SER A 230 1.77 -1.34 8.88
C SER A 230 1.02 -0.59 9.97
N LEU A 231 -0.32 -0.54 9.92
CA LEU A 231 -1.14 0.05 10.98
C LEU A 231 -0.96 -0.69 12.32
N MET A 232 -0.88 -2.03 12.31
CA MET A 232 -0.66 -2.79 13.54
C MET A 232 0.76 -2.58 14.10
N ARG A 233 1.78 -2.41 13.23
CA ARG A 233 3.14 -2.02 13.64
C ARG A 233 3.19 -0.60 14.17
N PHE A 234 2.50 0.34 13.52
CA PHE A 234 2.36 1.72 13.97
C PHE A 234 1.69 1.80 15.35
N ALA A 235 0.62 1.02 15.60
CA ALA A 235 -0.04 0.95 16.91
C ALA A 235 0.94 0.54 18.02
N ARG A 236 1.80 -0.44 17.75
CA ARG A 236 2.84 -0.88 18.69
C ARG A 236 3.90 0.21 18.93
N ALA A 237 4.42 0.82 17.86
CA ALA A 237 5.42 1.87 17.97
C ALA A 237 4.86 3.08 18.76
N LYS A 238 3.63 3.49 18.44
CA LYS A 238 2.92 4.56 19.15
C LYS A 238 2.67 4.27 20.63
N ALA A 239 2.35 3.02 20.98
CA ALA A 239 2.14 2.66 22.39
C ALA A 239 3.43 2.65 23.22
N ASN A 240 4.59 2.38 22.61
CA ASN A 240 5.88 2.33 23.30
C ASN A 240 6.67 3.66 23.24
N SER A 241 6.22 4.66 22.47
CA SER A 241 6.85 5.99 22.39
C SER A 241 6.44 6.93 23.53
N PHE A 242 5.39 6.59 24.27
CA PHE A 242 4.93 7.29 25.50
C PHE A 242 5.43 6.56 26.75
#